data_faf62fef983118f980216604aee3e0dd
#
_entry.id   faf62fef983118f980216604aee3e0dd
#
_cell.length_a   1.000
_cell.length_b   1.000
_cell.length_c   1.000
_cell.angle_alpha   90.00
_cell.angle_beta   90.00
_cell.angle_gamma   90.00
#
_symmetry.space_group_name_H-M   'P 1'
#
loop_
_entity.id
_entity.type
_entity.pdbx_description
1 polymer ?
#
loop_
_entity_poly.entity_id
_entity_poly.type
_entity_poly.pdbx_seq_one_letter_code
_entity_poly.pdbx_strand_id
1 'polypeptide(L)'
;VMREIAVGKKPEGVTFLGPTHSVAVAVYGDDQVVILDGDSGNVQGQVKVFDEPYGVVSSRDGKRLYVTLDYPGQLLEIDVEKGKVSRTLPVGRFIRGLSLFPDEKHLLVTEFYTARVFSVDLEGWKIADQWDGTISDNLCRQITIHPTREKAYIPHIRSKVTGMHGLGSIFPYVAILDTDAGEGKRRKRIPMDSFLNNLVTASPWEVALSPDGKQFYAVFSSTNDMFVCEVIDDDYRELGYRARLQLGNNPRAVKVAPDGKRFYVYNALDFNIVAYDAVTLNPLGTVTVTQNPLSEDVHKGKILFYSALQPMVGRRWISCSSCHPDGDPDGRTWHNPEGLRNTQSLAGLSWTHPVHWSADRDEVQDFEHTIRGPLMQGRGLISGPLNASLGDLNGGVSDRLDALAAYTNSHAFSISPHSKEGLSEAARRGRDLFFSAKTGCAECHAGPLYSDSVPREAAQIVRHDVGTGNDDAGEKMGPAYDTPTLLGVYRTAPYLHHGTAATLMDVLTTTNRENRHGHTSQLKKGQLEDLVEFLKALPYQDPE
;
A
#
# COMPACT_ATOMS: atom_id res chain seq x y z
N VAL A 1 4.35 16.74 24.10
CA VAL A 1 5.03 15.42 24.08
C VAL A 1 5.82 15.27 25.36
N MET A 2 5.60 14.19 26.09
CA MET A 2 6.37 13.90 27.31
C MET A 2 7.67 13.17 26.97
N ARG A 3 7.60 12.30 25.95
CA ARG A 3 8.75 11.47 25.52
C ARG A 3 8.57 11.05 24.06
N GLU A 4 9.69 10.91 23.38
CA GLU A 4 9.82 10.28 22.07
C GLU A 4 10.69 9.02 22.23
N ILE A 5 10.26 7.88 21.67
CA ILE A 5 10.90 6.58 21.84
C ILE A 5 11.20 6.00 20.48
N ALA A 6 12.46 5.76 20.17
CA ALA A 6 12.86 5.09 18.94
C ALA A 6 12.54 3.59 19.04
N VAL A 7 11.68 3.10 18.18
CA VAL A 7 11.25 1.68 18.16
C VAL A 7 11.79 0.90 16.96
N GLY A 8 12.35 1.58 15.97
CA GLY A 8 12.85 0.99 14.73
C GLY A 8 12.33 1.68 13.49
N LYS A 9 12.52 1.05 12.33
CA LYS A 9 12.18 1.61 11.01
C LYS A 9 10.70 1.39 10.68
N LYS A 10 10.04 2.43 10.18
CA LYS A 10 8.68 2.37 9.62
C LYS A 10 7.67 1.71 10.58
N PRO A 11 7.46 2.22 11.82
CA PRO A 11 6.42 1.72 12.70
C PRO A 11 5.02 2.02 12.11
N GLU A 12 4.11 1.05 12.13
CA GLU A 12 2.76 1.18 11.56
C GLU A 12 1.68 1.05 12.64
N GLY A 13 1.38 -0.14 13.11
CA GLY A 13 0.33 -0.39 14.10
C GLY A 13 0.81 -0.17 15.53
N VAL A 14 -0.07 0.36 16.38
CA VAL A 14 0.19 0.54 17.82
C VAL A 14 -1.06 0.21 18.64
N THR A 15 -0.88 -0.46 19.78
CA THR A 15 -1.97 -0.78 20.72
C THR A 15 -1.47 -0.80 22.16
N PHE A 16 -2.36 -0.50 23.12
CA PHE A 16 -2.10 -0.76 24.54
C PHE A 16 -2.27 -2.25 24.85
N LEU A 17 -1.51 -2.76 25.81
CA LEU A 17 -1.64 -4.13 26.30
C LEU A 17 -2.68 -4.19 27.42
N GLY A 18 -3.92 -4.50 27.05
CA GLY A 18 -5.03 -4.56 28.00
C GLY A 18 -5.19 -3.26 28.79
N PRO A 19 -5.44 -3.33 30.11
CA PRO A 19 -5.63 -2.15 30.94
C PRO A 19 -4.32 -1.56 31.47
N THR A 20 -3.17 -1.98 30.96
CA THR A 20 -1.83 -1.51 31.39
C THR A 20 -1.40 -0.28 30.63
N HIS A 21 -0.30 0.35 31.05
CA HIS A 21 0.37 1.41 30.29
C HIS A 21 1.40 0.86 29.29
N SER A 22 1.56 -0.46 29.20
CA SER A 22 2.45 -1.05 28.20
C SER A 22 1.86 -0.93 26.78
N VAL A 23 2.72 -0.73 25.81
CA VAL A 23 2.37 -0.48 24.41
C VAL A 23 3.07 -1.49 23.52
N ALA A 24 2.36 -2.09 22.58
CA ALA A 24 2.94 -2.90 21.53
C ALA A 24 2.93 -2.12 20.20
N VAL A 25 4.04 -2.18 19.47
CA VAL A 25 4.26 -1.50 18.19
C VAL A 25 4.68 -2.51 17.14
N ALA A 26 3.96 -2.55 16.03
CA ALA A 26 4.37 -3.28 14.83
C ALA A 26 5.41 -2.45 14.07
N VAL A 27 6.66 -2.91 14.04
CA VAL A 27 7.78 -2.22 13.39
C VAL A 27 8.00 -2.86 12.02
N TYR A 28 7.28 -2.32 11.04
CA TYR A 28 7.16 -2.86 9.68
C TYR A 28 8.52 -3.06 9.00
N GLY A 29 9.40 -2.06 9.07
CA GLY A 29 10.68 -2.08 8.36
C GLY A 29 11.79 -2.88 9.04
N ASP A 30 11.56 -3.40 10.26
CA ASP A 30 12.52 -4.21 11.02
C ASP A 30 11.98 -5.62 11.34
N ASP A 31 10.81 -5.98 10.83
CA ASP A 31 10.17 -7.30 10.97
C ASP A 31 10.04 -7.77 12.41
N GLN A 32 9.55 -6.88 13.26
CA GLN A 32 9.39 -7.18 14.68
C GLN A 32 8.19 -6.47 15.30
N VAL A 33 7.74 -7.02 16.42
CA VAL A 33 6.82 -6.33 17.33
C VAL A 33 7.62 -5.97 18.58
N VAL A 34 7.60 -4.67 18.93
CA VAL A 34 8.30 -4.14 20.11
C VAL A 34 7.26 -3.86 21.20
N ILE A 35 7.53 -4.31 22.42
CA ILE A 35 6.69 -4.05 23.59
C ILE A 35 7.44 -3.07 24.49
N LEU A 36 6.78 -1.98 24.86
CA LEU A 36 7.32 -0.87 25.63
C LEU A 36 6.52 -0.68 26.91
N ASP A 37 7.19 -0.26 27.95
CA ASP A 37 6.56 0.39 29.10
C ASP A 37 6.23 1.85 28.73
N GLY A 38 4.96 2.21 28.70
CA GLY A 38 4.50 3.54 28.27
C GLY A 38 4.89 4.67 29.22
N ASP A 39 5.13 4.36 30.50
CA ASP A 39 5.52 5.35 31.51
C ASP A 39 7.02 5.63 31.46
N SER A 40 7.85 4.59 31.47
CA SER A 40 9.31 4.71 31.43
C SER A 40 9.88 4.84 30.03
N GLY A 41 9.20 4.28 29.03
CA GLY A 41 9.68 4.16 27.65
C GLY A 41 10.68 3.03 27.43
N ASN A 42 10.90 2.19 28.43
CA ASN A 42 11.82 1.07 28.31
C ASN A 42 11.24 -0.06 27.47
N VAL A 43 12.08 -0.67 26.65
CA VAL A 43 11.72 -1.89 25.91
C VAL A 43 11.57 -3.04 26.91
N GLN A 44 10.39 -3.64 26.96
CA GLN A 44 10.07 -4.81 27.78
C GLN A 44 10.23 -6.12 27.01
N GLY A 45 10.08 -6.07 25.68
CA GLY A 45 10.23 -7.24 24.83
C GLY A 45 10.29 -6.90 23.34
N GLN A 46 10.86 -7.83 22.58
CA GLN A 46 10.91 -7.78 21.12
C GLN A 46 10.61 -9.17 20.56
N VAL A 47 9.68 -9.24 19.61
CA VAL A 47 9.32 -10.50 18.95
C VAL A 47 9.58 -10.36 17.46
N LYS A 48 10.58 -11.10 16.96
CA LYS A 48 10.84 -11.18 15.52
C LYS A 48 9.73 -11.96 14.83
N VAL A 49 9.34 -11.47 13.65
CA VAL A 49 8.35 -12.08 12.77
C VAL A 49 8.96 -12.32 11.40
N PHE A 50 8.21 -12.96 10.49
CA PHE A 50 8.75 -13.32 9.19
C PHE A 50 9.03 -12.08 8.33
N ASP A 51 8.02 -11.18 8.18
CA ASP A 51 8.15 -9.97 7.39
C ASP A 51 6.97 -9.02 7.69
N GLU A 52 7.18 -7.73 7.51
CA GLU A 52 6.20 -6.64 7.36
C GLU A 52 5.00 -6.68 8.34
N PRO A 53 5.21 -6.65 9.68
CA PRO A 53 4.09 -6.55 10.62
C PRO A 53 3.40 -5.19 10.48
N TYR A 54 2.08 -5.20 10.24
CA TYR A 54 1.33 -3.99 9.95
C TYR A 54 0.37 -3.60 11.07
N GLY A 55 -0.73 -4.33 11.24
CA GLY A 55 -1.72 -4.08 12.26
C GLY A 55 -1.43 -4.88 13.54
N VAL A 56 -1.77 -4.30 14.69
CA VAL A 56 -1.66 -4.98 15.99
C VAL A 56 -2.82 -4.62 16.89
N VAL A 57 -3.41 -5.64 17.55
CA VAL A 57 -4.41 -5.47 18.61
C VAL A 57 -4.10 -6.41 19.77
N SER A 58 -4.49 -5.99 20.99
CA SER A 58 -4.29 -6.76 22.22
C SER A 58 -5.59 -7.42 22.68
N SER A 59 -5.49 -8.60 23.29
CA SER A 59 -6.56 -9.14 24.12
C SER A 59 -6.82 -8.20 25.31
N ARG A 60 -8.03 -8.26 25.87
CA ARG A 60 -8.43 -7.40 26.99
C ARG A 60 -7.55 -7.58 28.23
N ASP A 61 -7.07 -8.80 28.46
CA ASP A 61 -6.18 -9.12 29.58
C ASP A 61 -4.71 -8.76 29.31
N GLY A 62 -4.37 -8.30 28.10
CA GLY A 62 -3.02 -7.92 27.70
C GLY A 62 -2.04 -9.06 27.48
N LYS A 63 -2.48 -10.33 27.55
CA LYS A 63 -1.61 -11.50 27.46
C LYS A 63 -1.34 -11.98 26.04
N ARG A 64 -2.19 -11.58 25.09
CA ARG A 64 -2.06 -11.95 23.68
C ARG A 64 -2.08 -10.73 22.80
N LEU A 65 -1.24 -10.74 21.76
CA LEU A 65 -1.30 -9.80 20.65
C LEU A 65 -1.67 -10.56 19.39
N TYR A 66 -2.52 -9.96 18.58
CA TYR A 66 -2.82 -10.41 17.24
C TYR A 66 -2.19 -9.42 16.27
N VAL A 67 -1.41 -9.94 15.31
CA VAL A 67 -0.59 -9.12 14.40
C VAL A 67 -0.82 -9.59 12.96
N THR A 68 -1.11 -8.66 12.07
CA THR A 68 -1.13 -8.94 10.64
C THR A 68 0.27 -8.76 10.05
N LEU A 69 0.71 -9.72 9.24
CA LEU A 69 1.85 -9.56 8.34
C LEU A 69 1.34 -9.20 6.95
N ASP A 70 1.72 -8.02 6.45
CA ASP A 70 1.36 -7.58 5.11
C ASP A 70 1.84 -8.61 4.07
N TYR A 71 3.11 -8.97 4.15
CA TYR A 71 3.66 -10.15 3.47
C TYR A 71 4.09 -11.20 4.52
N PRO A 72 3.78 -12.49 4.36
CA PRO A 72 3.12 -13.17 3.23
C PRO A 72 1.59 -13.30 3.37
N GLY A 73 0.94 -12.43 4.15
CA GLY A 73 -0.51 -12.48 4.36
C GLY A 73 -0.93 -13.42 5.49
N GLN A 74 -0.24 -13.34 6.63
CA GLN A 74 -0.45 -14.18 7.80
C GLN A 74 -0.95 -13.37 9.00
N LEU A 75 -1.87 -13.96 9.77
CA LEU A 75 -2.22 -13.52 11.10
C LEU A 75 -1.39 -14.31 12.13
N LEU A 76 -0.76 -13.56 13.03
CA LEU A 76 -0.01 -14.13 14.16
C LEU A 76 -0.76 -13.92 15.47
N GLU A 77 -0.65 -14.89 16.37
CA GLU A 77 -0.86 -14.70 17.80
C GLU A 77 0.49 -14.72 18.50
N ILE A 78 0.74 -13.71 19.31
CA ILE A 78 1.95 -13.59 20.15
C ILE A 78 1.55 -13.77 21.61
N ASP A 79 2.18 -14.69 22.29
CA ASP A 79 2.14 -14.84 23.75
C ASP A 79 3.07 -13.78 24.36
N VAL A 80 2.48 -12.77 25.01
CA VAL A 80 3.23 -11.61 25.55
C VAL A 80 4.17 -12.01 26.66
N GLU A 81 3.77 -12.93 27.54
CA GLU A 81 4.57 -13.38 28.67
C GLU A 81 5.81 -14.17 28.19
N LYS A 82 5.63 -15.04 27.18
CA LYS A 82 6.72 -15.83 26.61
C LYS A 82 7.55 -15.07 25.57
N GLY A 83 7.07 -13.89 25.11
CA GLY A 83 7.77 -13.09 24.11
C GLY A 83 7.95 -13.82 22.77
N LYS A 84 6.98 -14.61 22.32
CA LYS A 84 7.09 -15.41 21.09
C LYS A 84 5.75 -15.60 20.36
N VAL A 85 5.85 -15.84 19.06
CA VAL A 85 4.72 -16.28 18.25
C VAL A 85 4.23 -17.64 18.75
N SER A 86 2.96 -17.73 19.10
CA SER A 86 2.29 -18.95 19.59
C SER A 86 1.55 -19.67 18.48
N ARG A 87 0.89 -18.92 17.57
CA ARG A 87 0.13 -19.48 16.44
C ARG A 87 0.28 -18.60 15.21
N THR A 88 0.21 -19.22 14.03
CA THR A 88 0.25 -18.57 12.72
C THR A 88 -0.89 -19.10 11.86
N LEU A 89 -1.60 -18.21 11.16
CA LEU A 89 -2.69 -18.55 10.24
C LEU A 89 -2.48 -17.82 8.91
N PRO A 90 -2.28 -18.53 7.79
CA PRO A 90 -2.41 -17.93 6.46
C PRO A 90 -3.86 -17.45 6.26
N VAL A 91 -4.05 -16.16 5.93
CA VAL A 91 -5.39 -15.56 5.82
C VAL A 91 -5.69 -15.16 4.40
N GLY A 92 -4.79 -14.39 3.79
CA GLY A 92 -4.99 -13.83 2.47
C GLY A 92 -3.67 -13.34 1.90
N ARG A 93 -3.73 -12.36 1.03
CA ARG A 93 -2.55 -11.74 0.44
C ARG A 93 -2.52 -10.25 0.82
N PHE A 94 -1.44 -9.79 1.46
CA PHE A 94 -1.32 -8.41 1.95
C PHE A 94 -2.45 -8.03 2.91
N ILE A 95 -2.45 -8.63 4.09
CA ILE A 95 -3.44 -8.33 5.12
C ILE A 95 -2.94 -7.20 6.03
N ARG A 96 -3.80 -6.20 6.28
CA ARG A 96 -3.41 -4.99 7.03
C ARG A 96 -4.30 -4.70 8.24
N GLY A 97 -5.52 -4.25 8.00
CA GLY A 97 -6.43 -3.85 9.06
C GLY A 97 -6.93 -5.03 9.88
N LEU A 98 -7.03 -4.83 11.18
CA LEU A 98 -7.64 -5.82 12.06
C LEU A 98 -8.44 -5.15 13.18
N SER A 99 -9.51 -5.82 13.62
CA SER A 99 -10.35 -5.37 14.72
C SER A 99 -10.88 -6.57 15.49
N LEU A 100 -10.66 -6.56 16.81
CA LEU A 100 -11.10 -7.62 17.71
C LEU A 100 -12.54 -7.35 18.16
N PHE A 101 -13.39 -8.37 18.12
CA PHE A 101 -14.75 -8.25 18.66
C PHE A 101 -14.73 -8.08 20.18
N PRO A 102 -15.73 -7.39 20.76
CA PRO A 102 -15.81 -7.22 22.21
C PRO A 102 -15.89 -8.52 23.02
N ASP A 103 -16.36 -9.61 22.42
CA ASP A 103 -16.43 -10.94 23.04
C ASP A 103 -15.11 -11.72 22.99
N GLU A 104 -14.12 -11.18 22.24
CA GLU A 104 -12.79 -11.78 22.02
C GLU A 104 -12.81 -13.21 21.42
N LYS A 105 -13.92 -13.62 20.79
CA LYS A 105 -14.02 -14.91 20.11
C LYS A 105 -13.63 -14.83 18.63
N HIS A 106 -13.84 -13.67 18.03
CA HIS A 106 -13.56 -13.43 16.61
C HIS A 106 -12.73 -12.18 16.40
N LEU A 107 -12.03 -12.17 15.28
CA LEU A 107 -11.21 -11.07 14.81
C LEU A 107 -11.52 -10.83 13.33
N LEU A 108 -11.77 -9.58 12.93
CA LEU A 108 -11.86 -9.20 11.52
C LEU A 108 -10.50 -8.79 10.99
N VAL A 109 -10.18 -9.26 9.79
CA VAL A 109 -8.92 -8.95 9.07
C VAL A 109 -9.24 -8.51 7.66
N THR A 110 -8.60 -7.43 7.17
CA THR A 110 -8.78 -6.92 5.81
C THR A 110 -7.63 -7.32 4.89
N GLU A 111 -7.95 -7.65 3.65
CA GLU A 111 -6.99 -7.82 2.57
C GLU A 111 -6.84 -6.51 1.78
N PHE A 112 -5.62 -6.02 1.64
CA PHE A 112 -5.34 -4.66 1.17
C PHE A 112 -5.78 -4.41 -0.27
N TYR A 113 -5.43 -5.30 -1.19
CA TYR A 113 -5.65 -5.09 -2.63
C TYR A 113 -7.04 -5.47 -3.14
N THR A 114 -7.84 -6.16 -2.35
CA THR A 114 -9.17 -6.62 -2.75
C THR A 114 -10.28 -6.07 -1.89
N ALA A 115 -9.91 -5.46 -0.75
CA ALA A 115 -10.82 -5.09 0.32
C ALA A 115 -11.72 -6.27 0.77
N ARG A 116 -11.26 -7.52 0.59
CA ARG A 116 -11.87 -8.69 1.21
C ARG A 116 -11.71 -8.61 2.73
N VAL A 117 -12.67 -9.11 3.46
CA VAL A 117 -12.61 -9.21 4.92
C VAL A 117 -12.79 -10.64 5.32
N PHE A 118 -11.99 -11.08 6.27
CA PHE A 118 -12.07 -12.40 6.88
C PHE A 118 -12.48 -12.27 8.35
N SER A 119 -13.35 -13.15 8.81
CA SER A 119 -13.59 -13.38 10.23
C SER A 119 -12.78 -14.60 10.66
N VAL A 120 -11.94 -14.43 11.66
CA VAL A 120 -11.12 -15.49 12.23
C VAL A 120 -11.72 -15.91 13.58
N ASP A 121 -12.04 -17.19 13.73
CA ASP A 121 -12.37 -17.83 15.02
C ASP A 121 -11.06 -18.02 15.80
N LEU A 122 -10.95 -17.31 16.94
CA LEU A 122 -9.72 -17.31 17.75
C LEU A 122 -9.54 -18.58 18.58
N GLU A 123 -10.61 -19.30 18.92
CA GLU A 123 -10.53 -20.57 19.61
C GLU A 123 -10.05 -21.66 18.65
N GLY A 124 -10.75 -21.85 17.54
CA GLY A 124 -10.42 -22.85 16.52
C GLY A 124 -9.23 -22.48 15.65
N TRP A 125 -8.75 -21.23 15.70
CA TRP A 125 -7.65 -20.66 14.92
C TRP A 125 -7.78 -20.93 13.43
N LYS A 126 -8.92 -20.50 12.87
CA LYS A 126 -9.29 -20.72 11.46
C LYS A 126 -10.13 -19.57 10.94
N ILE A 127 -10.16 -19.43 9.64
CA ILE A 127 -11.12 -18.54 8.97
C ILE A 127 -12.52 -19.14 9.17
N ALA A 128 -13.38 -18.41 9.86
CA ALA A 128 -14.76 -18.79 10.10
C ALA A 128 -15.69 -18.29 8.99
N ASP A 129 -15.36 -17.11 8.42
CA ASP A 129 -16.22 -16.45 7.46
C ASP A 129 -15.46 -15.44 6.60
N GLN A 130 -16.06 -14.99 5.47
CA GLN A 130 -15.49 -13.96 4.63
C GLN A 130 -16.56 -13.13 3.92
N TRP A 131 -16.19 -11.89 3.61
CA TRP A 131 -16.95 -10.96 2.76
C TRP A 131 -16.07 -10.54 1.58
N ASP A 132 -16.46 -10.94 0.39
CA ASP A 132 -15.69 -10.63 -0.80
C ASP A 132 -15.82 -9.15 -1.19
N GLY A 133 -14.72 -8.59 -1.67
CA GLY A 133 -14.70 -7.34 -2.42
C GLY A 133 -15.20 -7.56 -3.85
N THR A 134 -15.32 -6.48 -4.60
CA THR A 134 -15.44 -6.54 -6.06
C THR A 134 -14.07 -6.45 -6.70
N ILE A 135 -13.98 -6.77 -8.00
CA ILE A 135 -12.75 -6.59 -8.78
C ILE A 135 -12.22 -5.15 -8.74
N SER A 136 -13.08 -4.18 -8.44
CA SER A 136 -12.72 -2.76 -8.35
C SER A 136 -12.32 -2.31 -6.94
N ASP A 137 -12.64 -3.04 -5.89
CA ASP A 137 -12.32 -2.63 -4.50
C ASP A 137 -10.81 -2.77 -4.24
N ASN A 138 -10.18 -1.76 -3.65
CA ASN A 138 -8.73 -1.69 -3.48
C ASN A 138 -8.32 -0.80 -2.29
N LEU A 139 -7.08 -0.96 -1.83
CA LEU A 139 -6.42 -0.16 -0.79
C LEU A 139 -7.19 -0.09 0.54
N CYS A 140 -7.58 -1.22 1.06
CA CYS A 140 -8.23 -1.35 2.36
C CYS A 140 -7.18 -1.50 3.47
N ARG A 141 -6.98 -0.45 4.27
CA ARG A 141 -5.94 -0.42 5.33
C ARG A 141 -6.48 -0.70 6.72
N GLN A 142 -7.77 -0.46 6.95
CA GLN A 142 -8.35 -0.41 8.28
C GLN A 142 -9.75 -1.03 8.30
N ILE A 143 -10.19 -1.44 9.48
CA ILE A 143 -11.55 -1.89 9.76
C ILE A 143 -11.93 -1.49 11.18
N THR A 144 -13.14 -0.98 11.37
CA THR A 144 -13.65 -0.58 12.68
C THR A 144 -15.00 -1.24 12.93
N ILE A 145 -15.11 -2.01 14.02
CA ILE A 145 -16.35 -2.64 14.47
C ILE A 145 -17.21 -1.59 15.19
N HIS A 146 -18.52 -1.61 14.93
CA HIS A 146 -19.46 -0.76 15.64
C HIS A 146 -19.57 -1.21 17.11
N PRO A 147 -19.57 -0.28 18.09
CA PRO A 147 -19.51 -0.65 19.51
C PRO A 147 -20.75 -1.39 20.03
N THR A 148 -21.91 -1.24 19.40
CA THR A 148 -23.19 -1.79 19.89
C THR A 148 -24.05 -2.46 18.82
N ARG A 149 -23.66 -2.39 17.54
CA ARG A 149 -24.38 -3.00 16.41
C ARG A 149 -23.49 -4.03 15.74
N GLU A 150 -24.07 -5.03 15.13
CA GLU A 150 -23.35 -6.06 14.36
C GLU A 150 -22.94 -5.54 12.97
N LYS A 151 -22.12 -4.48 12.99
CA LYS A 151 -21.62 -3.79 11.80
C LYS A 151 -20.11 -3.55 11.90
N ALA A 152 -19.45 -3.53 10.75
CA ALA A 152 -18.06 -3.08 10.63
C ALA A 152 -17.91 -2.16 9.43
N TYR A 153 -17.03 -1.16 9.55
CA TYR A 153 -16.81 -0.10 8.57
C TYR A 153 -15.39 -0.17 8.01
N ILE A 154 -15.27 -0.07 6.70
CA ILE A 154 -14.02 -0.29 5.97
C ILE A 154 -13.80 0.84 4.98
N PRO A 155 -12.81 1.73 5.21
CA PRO A 155 -12.40 2.71 4.22
C PRO A 155 -11.61 2.01 3.11
N HIS A 156 -11.95 2.29 1.87
CA HIS A 156 -11.23 1.75 0.70
C HIS A 156 -11.48 2.62 -0.53
N ILE A 157 -10.72 2.40 -1.58
CA ILE A 157 -11.02 2.99 -2.89
C ILE A 157 -11.67 1.95 -3.81
N ARG A 158 -12.36 2.44 -4.83
CA ARG A 158 -12.75 1.63 -5.99
C ARG A 158 -11.96 2.10 -7.21
N SER A 159 -11.19 1.19 -7.75
CA SER A 159 -10.34 1.38 -8.92
C SER A 159 -11.02 0.78 -10.15
N LYS A 160 -11.66 1.61 -10.99
CA LYS A 160 -12.32 1.15 -12.20
C LYS A 160 -11.29 0.82 -13.28
N VAL A 161 -10.80 -0.40 -13.28
CA VAL A 161 -9.76 -0.87 -14.21
C VAL A 161 -10.29 -1.34 -15.57
N THR A 162 -11.61 -1.37 -15.77
CA THR A 162 -12.24 -1.86 -17.01
C THR A 162 -12.52 -0.77 -18.05
N GLY A 163 -12.09 0.46 -17.80
CA GLY A 163 -12.29 1.59 -18.70
C GLY A 163 -11.04 2.46 -18.76
N MET A 164 -10.98 3.35 -19.75
CA MET A 164 -9.85 4.26 -19.94
C MET A 164 -9.52 5.00 -18.66
N HIS A 165 -8.27 4.90 -18.20
CA HIS A 165 -7.77 5.63 -17.05
C HIS A 165 -7.80 7.14 -17.32
N GLY A 166 -8.12 7.95 -16.32
CA GLY A 166 -8.17 9.41 -16.44
C GLY A 166 -9.54 10.03 -16.59
N LEU A 167 -10.62 9.24 -16.67
CA LEU A 167 -12.02 9.72 -16.72
C LEU A 167 -12.77 9.49 -15.40
N GLY A 168 -12.10 9.71 -14.24
CA GLY A 168 -12.69 9.43 -12.93
C GLY A 168 -12.74 7.91 -12.69
N SER A 169 -11.58 7.29 -12.60
CA SER A 169 -11.47 5.83 -12.43
C SER A 169 -11.20 5.41 -10.99
N ILE A 170 -10.97 6.35 -10.06
CA ILE A 170 -10.73 6.08 -8.64
C ILE A 170 -11.74 6.85 -7.80
N PHE A 171 -12.42 6.14 -6.91
CA PHE A 171 -13.49 6.68 -6.08
C PHE A 171 -13.30 6.31 -4.62
N PRO A 172 -13.53 7.23 -3.66
CA PRO A 172 -13.46 6.96 -2.24
C PRO A 172 -14.74 6.27 -1.76
N TYR A 173 -14.60 5.17 -1.03
CA TYR A 173 -15.72 4.42 -0.48
C TYR A 173 -15.51 4.09 0.99
N VAL A 174 -16.62 3.92 1.69
CA VAL A 174 -16.70 3.15 2.93
C VAL A 174 -17.62 1.97 2.68
N ALA A 175 -17.12 0.74 2.84
CA ALA A 175 -17.96 -0.43 2.88
C ALA A 175 -18.43 -0.67 4.32
N ILE A 176 -19.68 -1.09 4.46
CA ILE A 176 -20.30 -1.46 5.73
C ILE A 176 -20.72 -2.92 5.63
N LEU A 177 -20.23 -3.74 6.56
CA LEU A 177 -20.54 -5.15 6.65
C LEU A 177 -21.57 -5.40 7.74
N ASP A 178 -22.50 -6.30 7.49
CA ASP A 178 -23.21 -7.01 8.54
C ASP A 178 -22.29 -8.11 9.07
N THR A 179 -22.01 -8.10 10.37
CA THR A 179 -21.05 -9.02 11.01
C THR A 179 -21.73 -10.22 11.67
N ASP A 180 -23.07 -10.28 11.69
CA ASP A 180 -23.83 -11.44 12.10
C ASP A 180 -23.66 -12.59 11.08
N ALA A 181 -23.67 -13.82 11.59
CA ALA A 181 -23.42 -15.04 10.80
C ALA A 181 -24.68 -15.56 10.05
N GLY A 182 -25.66 -14.69 9.75
CA GLY A 182 -26.91 -15.09 9.11
C GLY A 182 -26.81 -15.32 7.60
N GLU A 183 -27.81 -16.04 7.04
CA GLU A 183 -27.99 -16.09 5.58
C GLU A 183 -28.25 -14.68 5.04
N GLY A 184 -27.52 -14.30 3.99
CA GLY A 184 -27.71 -13.01 3.33
C GLY A 184 -26.78 -11.91 3.79
N LYS A 185 -25.54 -12.25 4.16
CA LYS A 185 -24.45 -11.31 4.46
C LYS A 185 -24.44 -10.13 3.50
N ARG A 186 -24.65 -8.95 4.07
CA ARG A 186 -24.70 -7.74 3.31
C ARG A 186 -23.36 -7.00 3.40
N ARG A 187 -22.90 -6.54 2.26
CA ARG A 187 -21.85 -5.54 2.14
C ARG A 187 -22.39 -4.36 1.37
N LYS A 188 -22.71 -3.31 2.09
CA LYS A 188 -23.10 -2.02 1.50
C LYS A 188 -21.84 -1.21 1.19
N ARG A 189 -21.85 -0.43 0.11
CA ARG A 189 -20.76 0.49 -0.25
C ARG A 189 -21.31 1.88 -0.39
N ILE A 190 -20.78 2.81 0.38
CA ILE A 190 -21.18 4.22 0.38
C ILE A 190 -20.09 5.02 -0.33
N PRO A 191 -20.40 5.66 -1.48
CA PRO A 191 -19.47 6.57 -2.13
C PRO A 191 -19.35 7.86 -1.31
N MET A 192 -18.15 8.18 -0.86
CA MET A 192 -17.92 9.32 0.03
C MET A 192 -17.94 10.67 -0.71
N ASP A 193 -17.73 10.67 -2.01
CA ASP A 193 -17.78 11.86 -2.87
C ASP A 193 -19.20 12.33 -3.22
N SER A 194 -20.21 11.52 -2.96
CA SER A 194 -21.61 11.87 -3.23
C SER A 194 -22.27 12.74 -2.15
N PHE A 195 -21.65 12.91 -1.00
CA PHE A 195 -22.19 13.73 0.09
C PHE A 195 -22.11 15.24 -0.16
N LEU A 196 -21.18 15.67 -1.01
CA LEU A 196 -20.97 17.09 -1.33
C LEU A 196 -21.04 17.29 -2.84
N ASN A 197 -21.96 18.10 -3.28
CA ASN A 197 -22.11 18.46 -4.69
C ASN A 197 -20.78 18.96 -5.27
N ASN A 198 -20.18 18.18 -6.19
CA ASN A 198 -18.96 18.49 -6.91
C ASN A 198 -17.67 18.60 -6.06
N LEU A 199 -17.68 18.23 -4.78
CA LEU A 199 -16.47 18.16 -3.99
C LEU A 199 -16.02 16.71 -3.80
N VAL A 200 -15.02 16.32 -4.55
CA VAL A 200 -14.40 14.99 -4.47
C VAL A 200 -13.38 14.97 -3.33
N THR A 201 -13.36 13.87 -2.59
CA THR A 201 -12.32 13.50 -1.62
C THR A 201 -11.52 12.32 -2.14
N ALA A 202 -10.29 12.14 -1.68
CA ALA A 202 -9.43 11.06 -2.17
C ALA A 202 -8.66 10.37 -1.06
N SER A 203 -8.42 9.07 -1.27
CA SER A 203 -7.65 8.20 -0.38
C SER A 203 -8.22 8.14 1.03
N PRO A 204 -9.42 7.54 1.23
CA PRO A 204 -9.93 7.27 2.57
C PRO A 204 -8.94 6.35 3.30
N TRP A 205 -8.50 6.78 4.48
CA TRP A 205 -7.40 6.12 5.19
C TRP A 205 -7.86 5.36 6.42
N GLU A 206 -8.52 6.05 7.33
CA GLU A 206 -9.04 5.47 8.56
C GLU A 206 -10.44 6.01 8.87
N VAL A 207 -11.21 5.21 9.58
CA VAL A 207 -12.51 5.59 10.12
C VAL A 207 -12.57 5.31 11.62
N ALA A 208 -13.33 6.12 12.35
CA ALA A 208 -13.59 5.93 13.76
C ALA A 208 -15.07 6.16 14.08
N LEU A 209 -15.53 5.58 15.17
CA LEU A 209 -16.86 5.78 15.74
C LEU A 209 -16.76 6.42 17.12
N SER A 210 -17.78 7.21 17.48
CA SER A 210 -17.95 7.61 18.87
C SER A 210 -18.25 6.39 19.75
N PRO A 211 -17.96 6.44 21.06
CA PRO A 211 -18.20 5.31 21.98
C PRO A 211 -19.66 4.85 22.02
N ASP A 212 -20.62 5.72 21.75
CA ASP A 212 -22.05 5.41 21.64
C ASP A 212 -22.47 4.95 20.24
N GLY A 213 -21.54 4.89 19.27
CA GLY A 213 -21.78 4.46 17.92
C GLY A 213 -22.55 5.45 17.03
N LYS A 214 -22.90 6.64 17.53
CA LYS A 214 -23.78 7.57 16.79
C LYS A 214 -23.07 8.52 15.85
N GLN A 215 -21.77 8.75 16.03
CA GLN A 215 -20.95 9.59 15.18
C GLN A 215 -19.90 8.74 14.45
N PHE A 216 -19.72 9.06 13.19
CA PHE A 216 -18.74 8.41 12.31
C PHE A 216 -17.80 9.47 11.75
N TYR A 217 -16.51 9.16 11.75
CA TYR A 217 -15.44 10.03 11.29
C TYR A 217 -14.64 9.30 10.22
N ALA A 218 -14.41 9.93 9.06
CA ALA A 218 -13.57 9.37 7.99
C ALA A 218 -12.54 10.39 7.52
N VAL A 219 -11.25 10.04 7.59
CA VAL A 219 -10.15 10.89 7.10
C VAL A 219 -9.76 10.53 5.67
N PHE A 220 -9.45 11.57 4.86
CA PHE A 220 -9.05 11.46 3.47
C PHE A 220 -7.64 12.04 3.30
N SER A 221 -6.66 11.16 3.16
CA SER A 221 -5.25 11.51 3.27
C SER A 221 -4.71 12.34 2.10
N SER A 222 -5.29 12.22 0.90
CA SER A 222 -4.80 12.94 -0.28
C SER A 222 -5.49 14.28 -0.52
N THR A 223 -6.67 14.51 0.09
CA THR A 223 -7.38 15.80 0.01
C THR A 223 -7.32 16.60 1.30
N ASN A 224 -6.63 16.06 2.32
CA ASN A 224 -6.39 16.73 3.59
C ASN A 224 -7.70 17.17 4.28
N ASP A 225 -8.68 16.28 4.32
CA ASP A 225 -9.98 16.57 4.91
C ASP A 225 -10.56 15.36 5.64
N MET A 226 -11.62 15.61 6.39
CA MET A 226 -12.37 14.59 7.11
C MET A 226 -13.87 14.85 6.97
N PHE A 227 -14.65 13.79 6.83
CA PHE A 227 -16.11 13.86 7.00
C PHE A 227 -16.50 13.43 8.41
N VAL A 228 -17.43 14.17 8.97
CA VAL A 228 -18.17 13.81 10.17
C VAL A 228 -19.59 13.46 9.75
N CYS A 229 -20.03 12.26 10.08
CA CYS A 229 -21.36 11.74 9.73
C CYS A 229 -22.10 11.28 10.98
N GLU A 230 -23.41 11.28 10.92
CA GLU A 230 -24.27 10.56 11.85
C GLU A 230 -24.43 9.12 11.37
N VAL A 231 -24.42 8.18 12.30
CA VAL A 231 -24.79 6.79 12.00
C VAL A 231 -26.31 6.72 12.07
N ILE A 232 -26.93 6.50 10.90
CA ILE A 232 -28.37 6.35 10.76
C ILE A 232 -28.65 4.85 10.73
N ASP A 233 -29.50 4.39 11.64
CA ASP A 233 -29.87 2.99 11.70
C ASP A 233 -31.00 2.67 10.70
N ASP A 234 -30.70 2.84 9.42
CA ASP A 234 -31.57 2.39 8.36
C ASP A 234 -30.76 1.67 7.27
N ASP A 235 -31.37 0.65 6.68
CA ASP A 235 -30.74 -0.17 5.64
C ASP A 235 -30.47 0.58 4.35
N TYR A 236 -30.97 1.80 4.18
CA TYR A 236 -30.85 2.55 2.95
C TYR A 236 -29.67 3.54 2.98
N ARG A 237 -29.60 4.38 4.01
CA ARG A 237 -28.58 5.46 4.09
C ARG A 237 -27.36 5.09 4.89
N GLU A 238 -27.54 4.51 6.05
CA GLU A 238 -26.51 4.13 7.03
C GLU A 238 -25.70 5.30 7.60
N LEU A 239 -25.25 6.22 6.77
CA LEU A 239 -24.50 7.42 7.15
C LEU A 239 -25.21 8.68 6.68
N GLY A 240 -25.38 9.65 7.57
CA GLY A 240 -25.86 10.99 7.29
C GLY A 240 -24.72 12.01 7.36
N TYR A 241 -24.46 12.75 6.29
CA TYR A 241 -23.44 13.80 6.29
C TYR A 241 -23.81 14.93 7.27
N ARG A 242 -22.86 15.29 8.12
CA ARG A 242 -22.98 16.39 9.07
C ARG A 242 -22.04 17.55 8.73
N ALA A 243 -20.76 17.27 8.58
CA ALA A 243 -19.76 18.31 8.36
C ALA A 243 -18.53 17.79 7.62
N ARG A 244 -17.78 18.72 7.03
CA ARG A 244 -16.43 18.52 6.51
C ARG A 244 -15.45 19.43 7.26
N LEU A 245 -14.33 18.87 7.68
CA LEU A 245 -13.23 19.62 8.26
C LEU A 245 -12.03 19.60 7.31
N GLN A 246 -11.38 20.76 7.17
CA GLN A 246 -10.05 20.82 6.57
C GLN A 246 -9.03 20.45 7.63
N LEU A 247 -8.10 19.57 7.27
CA LEU A 247 -7.06 19.05 8.15
C LEU A 247 -5.67 19.50 7.70
N GLY A 248 -4.65 19.08 8.42
CA GLY A 248 -3.25 19.21 8.01
C GLY A 248 -2.86 18.21 6.89
N ASN A 249 -1.58 18.19 6.55
CA ASN A 249 -1.09 17.38 5.43
C ASN A 249 -1.12 15.89 5.73
N ASN A 250 -1.75 15.14 4.84
CA ASN A 250 -1.82 13.68 4.83
C ASN A 250 -2.32 13.09 6.16
N PRO A 251 -3.59 13.36 6.56
CA PRO A 251 -4.15 12.78 7.77
C PRO A 251 -4.30 11.26 7.60
N ARG A 252 -3.77 10.49 8.58
CA ARG A 252 -3.71 9.03 8.52
C ARG A 252 -4.41 8.32 9.67
N ALA A 253 -4.72 9.04 10.75
CA ALA A 253 -5.44 8.44 11.86
C ALA A 253 -6.46 9.39 12.46
N VAL A 254 -7.57 8.81 12.94
CA VAL A 254 -8.57 9.49 13.76
C VAL A 254 -8.98 8.59 14.91
N LYS A 255 -8.94 9.11 16.14
CA LYS A 255 -9.35 8.39 17.35
C LYS A 255 -10.27 9.26 18.20
N VAL A 256 -11.34 8.68 18.70
CA VAL A 256 -12.28 9.33 19.60
C VAL A 256 -11.92 8.99 21.04
N ALA A 257 -11.93 10.00 21.91
CA ALA A 257 -11.69 9.78 23.33
C ALA A 257 -12.78 8.89 23.95
N PRO A 258 -12.47 8.08 24.98
CA PRO A 258 -13.45 7.19 25.61
C PRO A 258 -14.69 7.90 26.18
N ASP A 259 -14.57 9.19 26.53
CA ASP A 259 -15.68 10.02 27.00
C ASP A 259 -16.56 10.59 25.86
N GLY A 260 -16.18 10.38 24.61
CA GLY A 260 -16.87 10.86 23.42
C GLY A 260 -16.83 12.37 23.21
N LYS A 261 -16.13 13.13 24.07
CA LYS A 261 -16.13 14.60 24.03
C LYS A 261 -15.11 15.20 23.08
N ARG A 262 -14.08 14.46 22.74
CA ARG A 262 -12.97 14.88 21.88
C ARG A 262 -12.62 13.80 20.89
N PHE A 263 -12.07 14.22 19.75
CA PHE A 263 -11.38 13.33 18.84
C PHE A 263 -10.03 13.93 18.45
N TYR A 264 -9.13 13.06 18.01
CA TYR A 264 -7.76 13.40 17.68
C TYR A 264 -7.48 12.97 16.25
N VAL A 265 -6.81 13.83 15.48
CA VAL A 265 -6.39 13.52 14.10
C VAL A 265 -4.88 13.61 14.02
N TYR A 266 -4.24 12.60 13.49
CA TYR A 266 -2.81 12.60 13.18
C TYR A 266 -2.59 13.04 11.73
N ASN A 267 -1.93 14.18 11.55
CA ASN A 267 -1.49 14.70 10.25
C ASN A 267 -0.05 14.24 10.02
N ALA A 268 0.12 13.18 9.22
CA ALA A 268 1.38 12.44 9.14
C ALA A 268 2.53 13.26 8.53
N LEU A 269 2.24 14.16 7.59
CA LEU A 269 3.26 14.99 6.94
C LEU A 269 3.42 16.38 7.59
N ASP A 270 2.64 16.69 8.62
CA ASP A 270 2.87 17.82 9.52
C ASP A 270 3.48 17.37 10.86
N PHE A 271 3.66 16.06 11.07
CA PHE A 271 4.18 15.47 12.30
C PHE A 271 3.45 15.94 13.55
N ASN A 272 2.11 16.13 13.47
CA ASN A 272 1.33 16.65 14.57
C ASN A 272 0.02 15.89 14.79
N ILE A 273 -0.50 16.02 16.01
CA ILE A 273 -1.84 15.59 16.37
C ILE A 273 -2.64 16.84 16.75
N VAL A 274 -3.83 16.96 16.15
CA VAL A 274 -4.79 18.02 16.49
C VAL A 274 -5.95 17.40 17.25
N ALA A 275 -6.26 17.98 18.41
CA ALA A 275 -7.44 17.64 19.19
C ALA A 275 -8.61 18.53 18.78
N TYR A 276 -9.79 17.94 18.65
CA TYR A 276 -11.04 18.64 18.30
C TYR A 276 -12.12 18.37 19.36
N ASP A 277 -12.99 19.34 19.57
CA ASP A 277 -14.24 19.14 20.29
C ASP A 277 -15.24 18.37 19.42
N ALA A 278 -15.82 17.29 19.93
CA ALA A 278 -16.68 16.40 19.15
C ALA A 278 -18.07 17.00 18.82
N VAL A 279 -18.50 18.03 19.56
CA VAL A 279 -19.79 18.70 19.36
C VAL A 279 -19.64 19.88 18.41
N THR A 280 -18.73 20.78 18.72
CA THR A 280 -18.53 22.02 17.95
C THR A 280 -17.64 21.83 16.74
N LEU A 281 -16.86 20.76 16.70
CA LEU A 281 -15.85 20.42 15.69
C LEU A 281 -14.71 21.45 15.61
N ASN A 282 -14.56 22.32 16.60
CA ASN A 282 -13.48 23.29 16.65
C ASN A 282 -12.18 22.64 17.14
N PRO A 283 -11.02 23.07 16.62
CA PRO A 283 -9.74 22.62 17.15
C PRO A 283 -9.53 23.15 18.57
N LEU A 284 -9.11 22.29 19.46
CA LEU A 284 -8.80 22.59 20.86
C LEU A 284 -7.30 22.85 21.09
N GLY A 285 -6.46 22.26 20.24
CA GLY A 285 -5.02 22.45 20.32
C GLY A 285 -4.27 21.47 19.40
N THR A 286 -3.01 21.78 19.16
CA THR A 286 -2.11 21.01 18.31
C THR A 286 -0.86 20.62 19.11
N VAL A 287 -0.42 19.39 18.94
CA VAL A 287 0.83 18.87 19.51
C VAL A 287 1.71 18.35 18.38
N THR A 288 2.88 18.95 18.20
CA THR A 288 3.93 18.38 17.33
C THR A 288 4.49 17.15 18.03
N VAL A 289 4.41 15.98 17.37
CA VAL A 289 4.79 14.69 17.99
C VAL A 289 6.25 14.36 17.79
N THR A 290 6.84 14.79 16.68
CA THR A 290 8.27 14.65 16.36
C THR A 290 8.71 15.75 15.40
N GLN A 291 10.01 15.94 15.27
CA GLN A 291 10.58 16.77 14.21
C GLN A 291 10.61 15.98 12.90
N ASN A 292 10.59 16.72 11.77
CA ASN A 292 10.70 16.09 10.45
C ASN A 292 12.02 15.31 10.31
N PRO A 293 12.00 13.98 10.13
CA PRO A 293 13.21 13.18 9.97
C PRO A 293 13.74 13.16 8.53
N LEU A 294 12.99 13.72 7.57
CA LEU A 294 13.32 13.72 6.15
C LEU A 294 14.10 14.99 5.80
N SER A 295 14.90 14.93 4.74
CA SER A 295 15.42 16.15 4.12
C SER A 295 14.28 17.03 3.62
N GLU A 296 14.54 18.32 3.48
CA GLU A 296 13.53 19.30 3.07
C GLU A 296 12.90 18.94 1.72
N ASP A 297 13.72 18.53 0.74
CA ASP A 297 13.25 18.18 -0.60
C ASP A 297 12.46 16.88 -0.60
N VAL A 298 12.93 15.83 0.09
CA VAL A 298 12.18 14.57 0.23
C VAL A 298 10.85 14.80 0.92
N HIS A 299 10.79 15.65 1.92
CA HIS A 299 9.54 15.99 2.61
C HIS A 299 8.57 16.75 1.70
N LYS A 300 9.03 17.79 1.02
CA LYS A 300 8.22 18.53 0.03
C LYS A 300 7.71 17.61 -1.08
N GLY A 301 8.58 16.76 -1.59
CA GLY A 301 8.22 15.76 -2.61
C GLY A 301 7.17 14.77 -2.12
N LYS A 302 7.30 14.30 -0.88
CA LYS A 302 6.33 13.41 -0.25
C LYS A 302 4.95 14.06 -0.12
N ILE A 303 4.88 15.33 0.27
CA ILE A 303 3.60 16.08 0.31
C ILE A 303 2.97 16.14 -1.09
N LEU A 304 3.75 16.43 -2.13
CA LEU A 304 3.25 16.47 -3.51
C LEU A 304 2.77 15.09 -3.98
N PHE A 305 3.52 14.02 -3.69
CA PHE A 305 3.20 12.65 -4.08
C PHE A 305 1.86 12.17 -3.52
N TYR A 306 1.56 12.52 -2.27
CA TYR A 306 0.29 12.17 -1.62
C TYR A 306 -0.85 13.15 -1.93
N SER A 307 -0.59 14.28 -2.58
CA SER A 307 -1.59 15.33 -2.77
C SER A 307 -2.51 15.06 -3.98
N ALA A 308 -3.81 15.10 -3.74
CA ALA A 308 -4.85 15.17 -4.77
C ALA A 308 -5.35 16.61 -5.01
N LEU A 309 -4.57 17.62 -4.57
CA LEU A 309 -4.91 19.03 -4.68
C LEU A 309 -4.13 19.70 -5.80
N GLN A 310 -4.59 20.89 -6.21
CA GLN A 310 -3.79 21.74 -7.10
C GLN A 310 -2.44 22.10 -6.43
N PRO A 311 -1.36 22.16 -7.21
CA PRO A 311 -1.28 22.09 -8.67
C PRO A 311 -1.12 20.67 -9.26
N MET A 312 -1.10 19.62 -8.40
CA MET A 312 -0.91 18.24 -8.84
C MET A 312 -2.13 17.71 -9.61
N VAL A 313 -3.33 17.99 -9.11
CA VAL A 313 -4.56 17.37 -9.62
C VAL A 313 -5.69 18.39 -9.76
N GLY A 314 -6.35 18.38 -10.93
CA GLY A 314 -7.42 19.32 -11.24
C GLY A 314 -8.72 19.07 -10.49
N ARG A 315 -9.10 17.81 -10.31
CA ARG A 315 -10.43 17.39 -9.81
C ARG A 315 -10.41 16.65 -8.48
N ARG A 316 -9.32 16.66 -7.73
CA ARG A 316 -9.19 16.11 -6.37
C ARG A 316 -9.44 14.59 -6.23
N TRP A 317 -9.33 13.79 -7.27
CA TRP A 317 -9.78 12.38 -7.27
C TRP A 317 -8.65 11.36 -7.20
N ILE A 318 -7.42 11.74 -7.52
CA ILE A 318 -6.24 10.88 -7.61
C ILE A 318 -5.02 11.57 -7.01
N SER A 319 -4.05 10.80 -6.56
CA SER A 319 -2.67 11.22 -6.25
C SER A 319 -1.73 10.13 -6.76
N CYS A 320 -0.42 10.36 -6.80
CA CYS A 320 0.55 9.31 -7.14
C CYS A 320 0.42 8.10 -6.21
N SER A 321 0.14 8.35 -4.92
CA SER A 321 -0.08 7.29 -3.92
C SER A 321 -1.36 6.48 -4.11
N SER A 322 -2.25 6.86 -5.03
CA SER A 322 -3.45 6.07 -5.35
C SER A 322 -3.11 4.80 -6.14
N CYS A 323 -2.05 4.85 -6.96
CA CYS A 323 -1.52 3.71 -7.71
C CYS A 323 -0.22 3.18 -7.10
N HIS A 324 0.58 4.04 -6.45
CA HIS A 324 1.83 3.67 -5.79
C HIS A 324 1.72 3.87 -4.25
N PRO A 325 0.87 3.08 -3.55
CA PRO A 325 0.68 3.23 -2.11
C PRO A 325 1.98 2.95 -1.37
N ASP A 326 2.50 3.97 -0.67
CA ASP A 326 3.75 3.91 0.09
C ASP A 326 5.00 3.53 -0.73
N GLY A 327 4.94 3.71 -2.08
CA GLY A 327 5.97 3.34 -3.05
C GLY A 327 5.78 1.95 -3.68
N ASP A 328 4.85 1.17 -3.18
CA ASP A 328 4.51 -0.17 -3.69
C ASP A 328 3.51 -0.10 -4.87
N PRO A 329 3.39 -1.14 -5.69
CA PRO A 329 2.30 -1.23 -6.67
C PRO A 329 0.95 -1.40 -5.98
N ASP A 330 -0.12 -0.96 -6.63
CA ASP A 330 -1.51 -1.17 -6.15
C ASP A 330 -2.09 -2.54 -6.54
N GLY A 331 -1.30 -3.40 -7.17
CA GLY A 331 -1.73 -4.71 -7.66
C GLY A 331 -2.74 -4.65 -8.81
N ARG A 332 -2.79 -3.54 -9.56
CA ARG A 332 -3.74 -3.30 -10.65
C ARG A 332 -3.05 -3.13 -12.00
N THR A 333 -3.79 -3.51 -13.04
CA THR A 333 -3.47 -3.20 -14.42
C THR A 333 -4.48 -2.17 -14.92
N TRP A 334 -4.00 -1.03 -15.40
CA TRP A 334 -4.80 0.10 -15.83
C TRP A 334 -4.88 0.19 -17.35
N HIS A 335 -6.02 0.60 -17.87
CA HIS A 335 -6.19 0.95 -19.29
C HIS A 335 -5.71 2.38 -19.54
N ASN A 336 -4.42 2.53 -19.76
CA ASN A 336 -3.82 3.81 -20.13
C ASN A 336 -4.02 4.13 -21.62
N PRO A 337 -3.84 5.40 -22.04
CA PRO A 337 -3.94 5.77 -23.46
C PRO A 337 -3.03 4.99 -24.39
N GLU A 338 -1.89 4.52 -23.89
CA GLU A 338 -0.88 3.74 -24.61
C GLU A 338 -1.12 2.22 -24.59
N GLY A 339 -2.06 1.73 -23.78
CA GLY A 339 -2.37 0.31 -23.60
C GLY A 339 -2.48 -0.10 -22.13
N LEU A 340 -2.51 -1.39 -21.86
CA LEU A 340 -2.55 -1.92 -20.51
C LEU A 340 -1.22 -1.72 -19.79
N ARG A 341 -1.27 -1.21 -18.55
CA ARG A 341 -0.08 -1.00 -17.72
C ARG A 341 -0.32 -1.47 -16.30
N ASN A 342 0.40 -2.51 -15.92
CA ASN A 342 0.49 -2.96 -14.54
C ASN A 342 1.34 -1.97 -13.74
N THR A 343 0.86 -1.56 -12.57
CA THR A 343 1.59 -0.61 -11.72
C THR A 343 2.90 -1.21 -11.23
N GLN A 344 4.00 -0.51 -11.47
CA GLN A 344 5.34 -0.92 -11.03
C GLN A 344 5.65 -0.42 -9.62
N SER A 345 6.54 -1.13 -8.90
CA SER A 345 7.14 -0.64 -7.65
C SER A 345 8.06 0.55 -7.93
N LEU A 346 8.15 1.48 -6.98
CA LEU A 346 9.10 2.59 -7.03
C LEU A 346 10.43 2.25 -6.34
N ALA A 347 10.55 1.08 -5.73
CA ALA A 347 11.81 0.66 -5.11
C ALA A 347 12.92 0.56 -6.15
N GLY A 348 14.05 1.22 -5.89
CA GLY A 348 15.20 1.24 -6.78
C GLY A 348 15.05 2.08 -8.04
N LEU A 349 14.01 2.92 -8.12
CA LEU A 349 13.74 3.75 -9.29
C LEU A 349 14.93 4.63 -9.70
N SER A 350 15.71 5.14 -8.74
CA SER A 350 16.90 5.95 -9.00
C SER A 350 17.97 5.26 -9.84
N TRP A 351 17.96 3.95 -9.92
CA TRP A 351 18.96 3.15 -10.64
C TRP A 351 18.45 2.51 -11.93
N THR A 352 17.12 2.53 -12.17
CA THR A 352 16.46 1.80 -13.25
C THR A 352 15.74 2.72 -14.24
N HIS A 353 16.34 3.88 -14.54
CA HIS A 353 15.90 4.75 -15.63
C HIS A 353 16.34 4.15 -16.98
N PRO A 354 15.61 4.37 -18.08
CA PRO A 354 14.36 5.11 -18.19
C PRO A 354 13.20 4.37 -17.51
N VAL A 355 12.14 5.10 -17.19
CA VAL A 355 10.99 4.57 -16.44
C VAL A 355 9.79 4.33 -17.35
N HIS A 356 8.76 3.69 -16.82
CA HIS A 356 7.64 3.08 -17.53
C HIS A 356 7.99 1.77 -18.25
N TRP A 357 6.97 0.93 -18.48
CA TRP A 357 7.09 -0.28 -19.30
C TRP A 357 7.59 0.02 -20.73
N SER A 358 7.30 1.21 -21.23
CA SER A 358 7.68 1.64 -22.58
C SER A 358 9.03 2.33 -22.64
N ALA A 359 9.73 2.55 -21.50
CA ALA A 359 10.97 3.32 -21.40
C ALA A 359 10.86 4.69 -22.11
N ASP A 360 9.75 5.37 -21.93
CA ASP A 360 9.43 6.62 -22.61
C ASP A 360 9.67 7.88 -21.76
N ARG A 361 10.33 7.70 -20.60
CA ARG A 361 10.68 8.74 -19.64
C ARG A 361 12.10 8.54 -19.15
N ASP A 362 12.99 9.48 -19.42
CA ASP A 362 14.39 9.37 -18.98
C ASP A 362 14.61 9.87 -17.55
N GLU A 363 13.64 10.60 -17.00
CA GLU A 363 13.67 11.08 -15.62
C GLU A 363 12.27 11.16 -15.00
N VAL A 364 12.22 11.20 -13.66
CA VAL A 364 10.93 11.33 -12.92
C VAL A 364 10.26 12.67 -13.23
N GLN A 365 11.01 13.72 -13.53
CA GLN A 365 10.48 15.04 -13.86
C GLN A 365 9.59 15.05 -15.11
N ASP A 366 9.72 14.08 -15.99
CA ASP A 366 8.83 13.90 -17.13
C ASP A 366 7.38 13.58 -16.78
N PHE A 367 7.12 13.17 -15.52
CA PHE A 367 5.76 13.03 -15.03
C PHE A 367 4.99 14.37 -14.94
N GLU A 368 5.65 15.50 -15.15
CA GLU A 368 4.98 16.79 -15.38
C GLU A 368 4.00 16.71 -16.57
N HIS A 369 4.30 15.91 -17.60
CA HIS A 369 3.37 15.60 -18.68
C HIS A 369 2.10 14.90 -18.17
N THR A 370 2.24 13.99 -17.22
CA THR A 370 1.10 13.28 -16.59
C THR A 370 0.31 14.21 -15.67
N ILE A 371 1.01 15.05 -14.89
CA ILE A 371 0.39 16.04 -14.00
C ILE A 371 -0.49 17.00 -14.79
N ARG A 372 -0.01 17.54 -15.92
CA ARG A 372 -0.78 18.44 -16.80
C ARG A 372 -1.75 17.72 -17.73
N GLY A 373 -1.50 16.45 -17.98
CA GLY A 373 -2.23 15.61 -18.92
C GLY A 373 -3.65 15.25 -18.47
N PRO A 374 -4.38 14.50 -19.32
CA PRO A 374 -5.78 14.13 -19.08
C PRO A 374 -6.01 13.33 -17.80
N LEU A 375 -4.99 12.58 -17.33
CA LEU A 375 -5.09 11.77 -16.14
C LEU A 375 -5.24 12.64 -14.88
N MET A 376 -4.33 13.57 -14.63
CA MET A 376 -4.33 14.35 -13.39
C MET A 376 -4.97 15.75 -13.58
N GLN A 377 -4.87 16.35 -14.75
CA GLN A 377 -5.45 17.66 -15.09
C GLN A 377 -5.00 18.78 -14.15
N GLY A 378 -3.82 18.64 -13.57
CA GLY A 378 -3.20 19.64 -12.71
C GLY A 378 -2.70 20.85 -13.49
N ARG A 379 -2.37 21.92 -12.76
CA ARG A 379 -1.71 23.11 -13.35
C ARG A 379 -0.24 22.85 -13.65
N GLY A 380 0.35 21.81 -13.05
CA GLY A 380 1.74 21.49 -13.16
C GLY A 380 2.63 22.22 -12.15
N LEU A 381 3.86 21.80 -12.12
CA LEU A 381 4.91 22.30 -11.23
C LEU A 381 5.93 23.19 -11.93
N ILE A 382 6.03 23.11 -13.27
CA ILE A 382 6.85 23.98 -14.11
C ILE A 382 6.02 25.18 -14.57
N SER A 383 6.61 26.38 -14.51
CA SER A 383 6.04 27.59 -15.14
C SER A 383 6.65 27.77 -16.52
N GLY A 384 5.84 27.60 -17.57
CA GLY A 384 6.32 27.77 -18.95
C GLY A 384 6.27 26.49 -19.79
N PRO A 385 7.07 26.44 -20.89
CA PRO A 385 7.14 25.28 -21.76
C PRO A 385 7.76 24.08 -21.04
N LEU A 386 7.36 22.89 -21.46
CA LEU A 386 7.81 21.62 -20.95
C LEU A 386 8.63 20.94 -22.05
N ASN A 387 9.81 20.44 -21.70
CA ASN A 387 10.63 19.67 -22.61
C ASN A 387 9.96 18.33 -22.92
N ALA A 388 10.16 17.81 -24.11
CA ALA A 388 9.64 16.50 -24.48
C ALA A 388 10.35 15.40 -23.67
N SER A 389 9.61 14.37 -23.31
CA SER A 389 10.21 13.15 -22.71
C SER A 389 11.28 12.59 -23.65
N LEU A 390 12.37 12.07 -23.09
CA LEU A 390 13.56 11.61 -23.82
C LEU A 390 14.24 12.73 -24.65
N GLY A 391 14.01 13.98 -24.28
CA GLY A 391 14.61 15.18 -24.90
C GLY A 391 15.58 15.88 -23.94
N ASP A 392 15.51 17.21 -23.92
CA ASP A 392 16.23 17.99 -22.91
C ASP A 392 15.59 17.76 -21.53
N LEU A 393 16.41 17.71 -20.48
CA LEU A 393 15.94 17.43 -19.12
C LEU A 393 14.98 18.50 -18.61
N ASN A 394 13.95 18.05 -17.90
CA ASN A 394 13.04 18.87 -17.09
C ASN A 394 13.56 19.05 -15.65
N GLY A 395 14.55 18.24 -15.24
CA GLY A 395 15.26 18.37 -13.97
C GLY A 395 16.01 19.70 -13.86
N GLY A 396 15.96 20.33 -12.68
CA GLY A 396 16.53 21.64 -12.42
C GLY A 396 15.67 22.84 -12.88
N VAL A 397 14.50 22.59 -13.51
CA VAL A 397 13.60 23.65 -13.99
C VAL A 397 12.63 24.10 -12.88
N SER A 398 12.31 23.23 -11.94
CA SER A 398 11.39 23.53 -10.84
C SER A 398 11.77 22.79 -9.57
N ASP A 399 12.11 23.54 -8.50
CA ASP A 399 12.43 22.99 -7.18
C ASP A 399 11.33 22.05 -6.64
N ARG A 400 10.07 22.30 -6.99
CA ARG A 400 8.96 21.45 -6.57
C ARG A 400 8.92 20.13 -7.32
N LEU A 401 9.22 20.15 -8.60
CA LEU A 401 9.29 18.95 -9.42
C LEU A 401 10.52 18.11 -9.05
N ASP A 402 11.64 18.75 -8.79
CA ASP A 402 12.86 18.10 -8.30
C ASP A 402 12.66 17.50 -6.90
N ALA A 403 11.91 18.18 -6.04
CA ALA A 403 11.50 17.62 -4.75
C ALA A 403 10.63 16.36 -4.92
N LEU A 404 9.66 16.37 -5.86
CA LEU A 404 8.87 15.19 -6.18
C LEU A 404 9.75 14.02 -6.63
N ALA A 405 10.71 14.31 -7.52
CA ALA A 405 11.68 13.31 -7.98
C ALA A 405 12.58 12.81 -6.85
N ALA A 406 13.04 13.69 -5.96
CA ALA A 406 13.84 13.31 -4.79
C ALA A 406 13.09 12.32 -3.88
N TYR A 407 11.80 12.56 -3.61
CA TYR A 407 11.00 11.61 -2.86
C TYR A 407 10.77 10.30 -3.62
N THR A 408 10.40 10.37 -4.89
CA THR A 408 10.10 9.19 -5.70
C THR A 408 11.32 8.28 -5.84
N ASN A 409 12.50 8.87 -6.02
CA ASN A 409 13.78 8.17 -6.10
C ASN A 409 14.34 7.70 -4.74
N SER A 410 13.73 8.10 -3.61
CA SER A 410 14.19 7.71 -2.28
C SER A 410 13.75 6.31 -1.84
N HIS A 411 12.97 5.61 -2.65
CA HIS A 411 12.48 4.27 -2.32
C HIS A 411 13.58 3.23 -2.58
N ALA A 412 14.10 2.65 -1.49
CA ALA A 412 15.12 1.62 -1.52
C ALA A 412 14.53 0.22 -1.47
N PHE A 413 15.31 -0.77 -1.89
CA PHE A 413 14.99 -2.18 -1.70
C PHE A 413 15.25 -2.62 -0.25
N SER A 414 14.51 -3.63 0.18
CA SER A 414 14.81 -4.39 1.40
C SER A 414 15.27 -5.79 1.02
N ILE A 415 16.16 -6.39 1.80
CA ILE A 415 16.54 -7.80 1.63
C ILE A 415 15.29 -8.68 1.70
N SER A 416 15.17 -9.60 0.77
CA SER A 416 14.01 -10.50 0.73
C SER A 416 13.90 -11.34 2.01
N PRO A 417 12.70 -11.53 2.57
CA PRO A 417 12.50 -12.41 3.72
C PRO A 417 12.88 -13.87 3.42
N HIS A 418 12.88 -14.27 2.16
CA HIS A 418 13.28 -15.61 1.71
C HIS A 418 14.80 -15.82 1.68
N SER A 419 15.59 -14.78 1.97
CA SER A 419 17.06 -14.84 1.93
C SER A 419 17.76 -14.18 3.12
N LYS A 420 17.03 -13.77 4.17
CA LYS A 420 17.62 -13.16 5.38
C LYS A 420 18.71 -14.04 6.04
N GLU A 421 18.58 -15.35 5.92
CA GLU A 421 19.57 -16.33 6.38
C GLU A 421 20.46 -16.87 5.25
N GLY A 422 20.49 -16.17 4.11
CA GLY A 422 21.18 -16.59 2.88
C GLY A 422 20.28 -17.41 1.96
N LEU A 423 20.80 -17.73 0.78
CA LEU A 423 20.06 -18.51 -0.22
C LEU A 423 19.84 -19.96 0.25
N SER A 424 18.62 -20.45 0.14
CA SER A 424 18.30 -21.87 0.30
C SER A 424 19.00 -22.73 -0.78
N GLU A 425 19.08 -24.04 -0.60
CA GLU A 425 19.65 -24.94 -1.64
C GLU A 425 18.85 -24.87 -2.94
N ALA A 426 17.52 -24.79 -2.86
CA ALA A 426 16.65 -24.59 -4.04
C ALA A 426 16.96 -23.27 -4.76
N ALA A 427 17.07 -22.17 -4.00
CA ALA A 427 17.42 -20.87 -4.57
C ALA A 427 18.82 -20.85 -5.19
N ARG A 428 19.81 -21.56 -4.63
CA ARG A 428 21.14 -21.70 -5.25
C ARG A 428 21.07 -22.42 -6.58
N ARG A 429 20.35 -23.55 -6.66
CA ARG A 429 20.13 -24.26 -7.94
C ARG A 429 19.38 -23.37 -8.94
N GLY A 430 18.37 -22.63 -8.47
CA GLY A 430 17.63 -21.66 -9.27
C GLY A 430 18.53 -20.55 -9.81
N ARG A 431 19.47 -20.03 -9.01
CA ARG A 431 20.47 -19.05 -9.43
C ARG A 431 21.36 -19.60 -10.55
N ASP A 432 21.84 -20.83 -10.41
CA ASP A 432 22.67 -21.46 -11.45
C ASP A 432 21.90 -21.63 -12.75
N LEU A 433 20.61 -21.93 -12.69
CA LEU A 433 19.72 -21.96 -13.87
C LEU A 433 19.53 -20.56 -14.44
N PHE A 434 19.30 -19.55 -13.62
CA PHE A 434 19.07 -18.17 -14.04
C PHE A 434 20.25 -17.59 -14.83
N PHE A 435 21.46 -17.83 -14.38
CA PHE A 435 22.71 -17.40 -15.05
C PHE A 435 23.20 -18.37 -16.14
N SER A 436 22.47 -19.45 -16.41
CA SER A 436 22.81 -20.39 -17.47
C SER A 436 22.46 -19.82 -18.85
N ALA A 437 23.39 -19.90 -19.79
CA ALA A 437 23.12 -19.58 -21.20
C ALA A 437 21.98 -20.44 -21.83
N LYS A 438 21.60 -21.55 -21.19
CA LYS A 438 20.49 -22.38 -21.64
C LYS A 438 19.12 -21.76 -21.41
N THR A 439 18.99 -20.95 -20.37
CA THR A 439 17.74 -20.27 -20.01
C THR A 439 17.69 -18.84 -20.53
N GLY A 440 18.84 -18.18 -20.68
CA GLY A 440 18.97 -16.83 -21.23
C GLY A 440 18.44 -15.70 -20.34
N CYS A 441 18.04 -15.99 -19.09
CA CYS A 441 17.42 -14.97 -18.20
C CYS A 441 18.34 -13.78 -17.96
N ALA A 442 19.63 -14.03 -17.70
CA ALA A 442 20.62 -13.01 -17.37
C ALA A 442 21.06 -12.17 -18.59
N GLU A 443 20.59 -12.47 -19.80
CA GLU A 443 20.88 -11.64 -20.99
C GLU A 443 20.19 -10.27 -20.92
N CYS A 444 18.99 -10.21 -20.33
CA CYS A 444 18.25 -9.00 -20.08
C CYS A 444 18.27 -8.62 -18.58
N HIS A 445 18.03 -9.60 -17.70
CA HIS A 445 18.02 -9.40 -16.26
C HIS A 445 19.42 -9.55 -15.65
N ALA A 446 20.35 -8.68 -16.09
CA ALA A 446 21.73 -8.68 -15.59
C ALA A 446 21.82 -8.08 -14.16
N GLY A 447 22.72 -8.66 -13.33
CA GLY A 447 22.96 -8.13 -11.98
C GLY A 447 23.79 -6.83 -11.97
N PRO A 448 23.81 -6.05 -10.89
CA PRO A 448 23.20 -6.33 -9.58
C PRO A 448 21.71 -6.01 -9.49
N LEU A 449 21.16 -5.20 -10.41
CA LEU A 449 19.76 -4.76 -10.39
C LEU A 449 18.81 -5.76 -11.07
N TYR A 450 19.35 -6.82 -11.70
CA TYR A 450 18.56 -7.78 -12.47
C TYR A 450 17.68 -7.09 -13.52
N SER A 451 18.30 -6.16 -14.23
CA SER A 451 17.72 -5.35 -15.29
C SER A 451 18.85 -4.83 -16.20
N ASP A 452 18.58 -4.62 -17.47
CA ASP A 452 19.43 -3.86 -18.39
C ASP A 452 18.91 -2.43 -18.60
N SER A 453 17.86 -2.04 -17.90
CA SER A 453 17.37 -0.67 -17.80
C SER A 453 18.33 0.15 -16.95
N VAL A 454 19.11 1.01 -17.63
CA VAL A 454 20.09 1.91 -17.01
C VAL A 454 20.03 3.26 -17.70
N PRO A 455 20.36 4.36 -17.01
CA PRO A 455 20.37 5.70 -17.61
C PRO A 455 21.22 5.73 -18.89
N ARG A 456 20.62 6.10 -20.02
CA ARG A 456 21.23 6.12 -21.36
C ARG A 456 20.67 7.27 -22.18
N GLU A 457 21.40 7.64 -23.23
CA GLU A 457 20.86 8.47 -24.30
C GLU A 457 19.62 7.80 -24.94
N ALA A 458 18.63 8.58 -25.33
CA ALA A 458 17.36 8.07 -25.89
C ALA A 458 17.57 7.07 -27.06
N ALA A 459 18.57 7.29 -27.88
CA ALA A 459 18.93 6.42 -29.00
C ALA A 459 19.53 5.05 -28.57
N GLN A 460 19.91 4.90 -27.32
CA GLN A 460 20.55 3.71 -26.75
C GLN A 460 19.62 2.90 -25.86
N ILE A 461 18.35 3.33 -25.69
CA ILE A 461 17.37 2.63 -24.88
C ILE A 461 17.09 1.25 -25.48
N VAL A 462 17.24 0.23 -24.66
CA VAL A 462 16.99 -1.17 -25.04
C VAL A 462 15.59 -1.55 -24.57
N ARG A 463 14.85 -2.22 -25.44
CA ARG A 463 13.53 -2.79 -25.15
C ARG A 463 13.45 -4.17 -25.76
N HIS A 464 12.80 -5.10 -25.09
CA HIS A 464 12.72 -6.50 -25.48
C HIS A 464 11.28 -6.93 -25.79
N ASP A 465 11.11 -7.63 -26.91
CA ASP A 465 9.84 -8.28 -27.25
C ASP A 465 9.83 -9.71 -26.71
N VAL A 466 9.20 -9.87 -25.56
CA VAL A 466 9.06 -11.16 -24.87
C VAL A 466 7.79 -11.93 -25.26
N GLY A 467 7.13 -11.52 -26.36
CA GLY A 467 5.96 -12.21 -26.91
C GLY A 467 4.62 -11.81 -26.28
N THR A 468 4.60 -10.83 -25.39
CA THR A 468 3.38 -10.41 -24.66
C THR A 468 2.74 -9.14 -25.23
N GLY A 469 3.43 -8.42 -26.12
CA GLY A 469 2.97 -7.14 -26.66
C GLY A 469 1.78 -7.24 -27.61
N ASN A 470 1.49 -8.42 -28.14
CA ASN A 470 0.34 -8.64 -29.01
C ASN A 470 -0.92 -9.13 -28.26
N ASP A 471 -0.82 -9.33 -26.95
CA ASP A 471 -1.92 -9.81 -26.09
C ASP A 471 -2.90 -8.68 -25.73
N ASP A 472 -2.51 -7.43 -25.95
CA ASP A 472 -3.35 -6.23 -25.73
C ASP A 472 -3.67 -5.55 -27.07
N ALA A 473 -4.92 -5.62 -27.51
CA ALA A 473 -5.39 -4.92 -28.71
C ALA A 473 -5.32 -3.38 -28.61
N GLY A 474 -5.19 -2.83 -27.40
CA GLY A 474 -5.03 -1.40 -27.11
C GLY A 474 -3.58 -0.92 -27.12
N GLU A 475 -2.61 -1.83 -27.24
CA GLU A 475 -1.18 -1.50 -27.20
C GLU A 475 -0.74 -0.63 -28.37
N LYS A 476 -0.09 0.50 -28.06
CA LYS A 476 0.38 1.47 -29.05
C LYS A 476 1.88 1.73 -29.00
N MET A 477 2.55 1.26 -27.94
CA MET A 477 3.98 1.49 -27.69
C MET A 477 4.81 0.20 -27.83
N GLY A 478 4.13 -0.98 -27.78
CA GLY A 478 4.76 -2.29 -27.91
C GLY A 478 5.16 -2.64 -29.36
N PRO A 479 5.59 -3.90 -29.64
CA PRO A 479 5.52 -5.06 -28.74
C PRO A 479 6.72 -5.20 -27.77
N ALA A 480 7.69 -4.31 -27.82
CA ALA A 480 8.90 -4.39 -26.99
C ALA A 480 8.81 -3.46 -25.78
N TYR A 481 9.23 -3.97 -24.63
CA TYR A 481 9.17 -3.28 -23.34
C TYR A 481 10.54 -3.17 -22.67
N ASP A 482 10.66 -2.24 -21.76
CA ASP A 482 11.77 -2.13 -20.84
C ASP A 482 11.88 -3.34 -19.92
N THR A 483 13.08 -3.66 -19.46
CA THR A 483 13.32 -4.78 -18.54
C THR A 483 13.14 -4.29 -17.10
N PRO A 484 12.04 -4.64 -16.41
CA PRO A 484 11.88 -4.26 -15.02
C PRO A 484 12.89 -4.99 -14.13
N THR A 485 13.31 -4.34 -13.05
CA THR A 485 14.13 -5.01 -12.03
C THR A 485 13.39 -6.21 -11.42
N LEU A 486 14.12 -7.27 -11.10
CA LEU A 486 13.58 -8.42 -10.36
C LEU A 486 13.77 -8.30 -8.84
N LEU A 487 14.40 -7.22 -8.37
CA LEU A 487 14.55 -6.99 -6.93
C LEU A 487 13.17 -6.71 -6.29
N GLY A 488 12.83 -7.48 -5.26
CA GLY A 488 11.52 -7.39 -4.61
C GLY A 488 10.36 -8.04 -5.39
N VAL A 489 10.65 -8.79 -6.47
CA VAL A 489 9.64 -9.40 -7.33
C VAL A 489 8.70 -10.37 -6.60
N TYR A 490 9.12 -10.92 -5.46
CA TYR A 490 8.31 -11.84 -4.65
C TYR A 490 6.96 -11.27 -4.20
N ARG A 491 6.83 -9.94 -4.13
CA ARG A 491 5.65 -9.25 -3.61
C ARG A 491 4.86 -8.43 -4.65
N THR A 492 5.34 -8.31 -5.89
CA THR A 492 4.80 -7.35 -6.89
C THR A 492 3.81 -7.95 -7.89
N ALA A 493 3.29 -9.17 -7.65
CA ALA A 493 2.25 -9.72 -8.52
C ALA A 493 0.99 -8.83 -8.58
N PRO A 494 0.25 -8.80 -9.72
CA PRO A 494 0.45 -9.61 -10.93
C PRO A 494 1.64 -9.15 -11.77
N TYR A 495 2.16 -10.02 -12.65
CA TYR A 495 3.38 -9.77 -13.41
C TYR A 495 3.09 -9.46 -14.87
N LEU A 496 4.13 -8.98 -15.58
CA LEU A 496 4.12 -8.49 -16.95
C LEU A 496 3.41 -7.13 -17.08
N HIS A 497 3.64 -6.43 -18.18
CA HIS A 497 3.11 -5.07 -18.42
C HIS A 497 1.57 -5.01 -18.35
N HIS A 498 0.89 -6.08 -18.69
CA HIS A 498 -0.58 -6.21 -18.70
C HIS A 498 -1.15 -7.06 -17.54
N GLY A 499 -0.29 -7.50 -16.59
CA GLY A 499 -0.72 -8.17 -15.36
C GLY A 499 -1.36 -9.56 -15.56
N THR A 500 -1.12 -10.25 -16.66
CA THR A 500 -1.77 -11.54 -16.97
C THR A 500 -1.18 -12.73 -16.24
N ALA A 501 0.04 -12.64 -15.75
CA ALA A 501 0.66 -13.68 -14.94
C ALA A 501 0.39 -13.44 -13.46
N ALA A 502 -0.39 -14.32 -12.84
CA ALA A 502 -0.75 -14.21 -11.42
C ALA A 502 0.40 -14.61 -10.48
N THR A 503 1.29 -15.50 -10.95
CA THR A 503 2.42 -16.04 -10.19
C THR A 503 3.72 -15.98 -11.01
N LEU A 504 4.87 -16.06 -10.33
CA LEU A 504 6.17 -16.20 -11.00
C LEU A 504 6.23 -17.47 -11.85
N MET A 505 5.55 -18.54 -11.41
CA MET A 505 5.45 -19.76 -12.19
C MET A 505 4.71 -19.52 -13.52
N ASP A 506 3.66 -18.70 -13.52
CA ASP A 506 2.94 -18.35 -14.76
C ASP A 506 3.82 -17.59 -15.75
N VAL A 507 4.69 -16.69 -15.26
CA VAL A 507 5.68 -15.98 -16.10
C VAL A 507 6.60 -16.96 -16.80
N LEU A 508 7.03 -18.03 -16.11
CA LEU A 508 7.95 -19.03 -16.63
C LEU A 508 7.27 -20.10 -17.51
N THR A 509 5.93 -20.18 -17.48
CA THR A 509 5.19 -21.29 -18.12
C THR A 509 4.05 -20.80 -19.02
N THR A 510 2.89 -20.48 -18.44
CA THR A 510 1.64 -20.22 -19.18
C THR A 510 1.70 -18.99 -20.06
N THR A 511 2.46 -17.96 -19.67
CA THR A 511 2.64 -16.73 -20.46
C THR A 511 3.89 -16.75 -21.33
N ASN A 512 4.77 -17.74 -21.19
CA ASN A 512 5.97 -17.93 -22.01
C ASN A 512 5.80 -19.05 -23.06
N ARG A 513 4.70 -19.03 -23.80
CA ARG A 513 4.30 -20.11 -24.71
C ARG A 513 5.32 -20.40 -25.84
N GLU A 514 5.97 -19.36 -26.32
CA GLU A 514 6.91 -19.43 -27.45
C GLU A 514 8.39 -19.40 -27.03
N ASN A 515 8.67 -19.54 -25.70
CA ASN A 515 10.03 -19.38 -25.16
C ASN A 515 10.70 -18.02 -25.47
N ARG A 516 9.92 -16.97 -25.64
CA ARG A 516 10.44 -15.63 -25.94
C ARG A 516 10.87 -14.87 -24.69
N HIS A 517 10.38 -15.30 -23.51
CA HIS A 517 10.78 -14.76 -22.22
C HIS A 517 11.68 -15.75 -21.47
N GLY A 518 12.85 -16.00 -22.05
CA GLY A 518 13.77 -17.05 -21.62
C GLY A 518 13.35 -18.45 -22.05
N HIS A 519 14.32 -19.38 -22.09
CA HIS A 519 14.12 -20.74 -22.61
C HIS A 519 13.74 -21.70 -21.47
N THR A 520 12.49 -21.66 -21.01
CA THR A 520 12.01 -22.41 -19.86
C THR A 520 11.26 -23.71 -20.18
N SER A 521 10.78 -23.90 -21.42
CA SER A 521 9.96 -25.05 -21.82
C SER A 521 10.68 -26.40 -21.67
N GLN A 522 12.01 -26.40 -21.69
CA GLN A 522 12.85 -27.58 -21.52
C GLN A 522 13.11 -27.95 -20.05
N LEU A 523 12.75 -27.06 -19.10
CA LEU A 523 13.01 -27.28 -17.70
C LEU A 523 11.97 -28.24 -17.10
N LYS A 524 12.43 -29.11 -16.21
CA LYS A 524 11.55 -29.99 -15.44
C LYS A 524 10.86 -29.15 -14.33
N LYS A 525 9.72 -29.63 -13.85
CA LYS A 525 8.94 -28.98 -12.79
C LYS A 525 9.82 -28.55 -11.59
N GLY A 526 10.66 -29.43 -11.05
CA GLY A 526 11.55 -29.08 -9.93
C GLY A 526 12.58 -28.00 -10.26
N GLN A 527 13.02 -27.89 -11.52
CA GLN A 527 13.93 -26.82 -11.94
C GLN A 527 13.20 -25.46 -12.06
N LEU A 528 11.94 -25.47 -12.48
CA LEU A 528 11.09 -24.28 -12.48
C LEU A 528 10.79 -23.82 -11.04
N GLU A 529 10.54 -24.75 -10.13
CA GLU A 529 10.36 -24.46 -8.70
C GLU A 529 11.64 -23.87 -8.08
N ASP A 530 12.81 -24.44 -8.38
CA ASP A 530 14.12 -23.91 -7.95
C ASP A 530 14.32 -22.46 -8.47
N LEU A 531 13.97 -22.20 -9.74
CA LEU A 531 14.08 -20.87 -10.33
C LEU A 531 13.14 -19.86 -9.64
N VAL A 532 11.89 -20.26 -9.34
CA VAL A 532 10.96 -19.43 -8.57
C VAL A 532 11.49 -19.12 -7.16
N GLU A 533 12.10 -20.09 -6.49
CA GLU A 533 12.70 -19.86 -5.17
C GLU A 533 13.89 -18.88 -5.23
N PHE A 534 14.67 -18.90 -6.32
CA PHE A 534 15.71 -17.88 -6.53
C PHE A 534 15.09 -16.49 -6.76
N LEU A 535 14.09 -16.36 -7.60
CA LEU A 535 13.40 -15.09 -7.88
C LEU A 535 12.78 -14.51 -6.61
N LYS A 536 12.19 -15.34 -5.75
CA LYS A 536 11.67 -14.90 -4.45
C LYS A 536 12.77 -14.39 -3.53
N ALA A 537 13.97 -14.92 -3.61
CA ALA A 537 15.11 -14.56 -2.76
C ALA A 537 15.75 -13.21 -3.12
N LEU A 538 15.31 -12.54 -4.20
CA LEU A 538 15.89 -11.26 -4.65
C LEU A 538 15.26 -10.06 -3.92
N PRO A 539 16.09 -9.09 -3.41
CA PRO A 539 17.55 -9.15 -3.28
C PRO A 539 17.98 -10.06 -2.12
N TYR A 540 19.03 -10.83 -2.31
CA TYR A 540 19.64 -11.63 -1.25
C TYR A 540 20.91 -10.99 -0.64
N GLN A 541 21.32 -9.88 -1.18
CA GLN A 541 22.37 -9.00 -0.70
C GLN A 541 22.00 -7.56 -1.06
N ASP A 542 22.60 -6.61 -0.35
CA ASP A 542 22.38 -5.20 -0.66
C ASP A 542 22.84 -4.92 -2.10
N PRO A 543 22.01 -4.35 -2.95
CA PRO A 543 22.36 -4.03 -4.33
C PRO A 543 23.27 -2.80 -4.45
N GLU A 544 23.47 -2.02 -3.36
CA GLU A 544 24.35 -0.85 -3.29
C GLU A 544 25.83 -1.19 -3.23
#